data_7448e1c6a1898cf8c6d7d58d97c9f430
#
_entry.id   7448e1c6a1898cf8c6d7d58d97c9f430
#
_cell.length_a   1.000
_cell.length_b   1.000
_cell.length_c   1.000
_cell.angle_alpha   90.00
_cell.angle_beta   90.00
_cell.angle_gamma   90.00
#
_symmetry.space_group_name_H-M   'P 1'
#
loop_
_entity.id
_entity.type
_entity.pdbx_description
1 polymer ?
#
loop_
_entity_poly.entity_id
_entity_poly.type
_entity_poly.pdbx_seq_one_letter_code
_entity_poly.pdbx_strand_id
1 'polypeptide(L)'
;MKGLTMAGGNPLFNSKTFQSDAKGTVGFGSAAAQQTVQQNQYSAQQLQDMYNQPSAGPLQTGRMTVNDVVAKTIICFALVIVGAAVGWQLPGLMLPAAIIGLVLGLVNSFKREVSPVLVVLYAIAEGVFLGGISGMFETMYPGIVVQAVLATFSVFAVTLVLYRSGKYRATPRMNKMFMIAMLGYLVFSLLNFVLMLTGAVDGMFGLRSGWIGLAVGALAVLLATYSLVLDFTQVQEAVEHGAPEKFAWRCAFGLTVTMVWLYVEILRILAILRGDD
;
A
#
# COMPACT_ATOMS: atom_id res chain seq x y z
N MET A 1 19.90 -50.84 37.43
CA MET A 1 18.91 -49.79 37.09
C MET A 1 19.45 -48.96 35.97
N LYS A 2 18.90 -49.09 34.75
CA LYS A 2 19.36 -48.36 33.55
C LYS A 2 18.75 -46.97 33.59
N GLY A 3 19.60 -45.92 33.58
CA GLY A 3 19.16 -44.53 33.47
C GLY A 3 18.51 -44.23 32.12
N LEU A 4 17.34 -43.69 32.16
CA LEU A 4 16.65 -43.12 30.98
C LEU A 4 17.42 -41.87 30.51
N THR A 5 18.06 -41.96 29.35
CA THR A 5 18.54 -40.81 28.61
C THR A 5 17.38 -40.21 27.85
N MET A 6 16.87 -39.08 28.32
CA MET A 6 15.94 -38.25 27.52
C MET A 6 16.76 -37.59 26.40
N ALA A 7 16.59 -38.08 25.19
CA ALA A 7 17.08 -37.42 23.99
C ALA A 7 16.14 -36.24 23.67
N GLY A 8 16.49 -35.05 24.12
CA GLY A 8 15.84 -33.78 23.72
C GLY A 8 16.27 -33.43 22.32
N GLY A 9 15.30 -33.40 21.38
CA GLY A 9 15.53 -33.18 19.96
C GLY A 9 15.88 -31.73 19.52
N ASN A 10 16.32 -30.87 20.43
CA ASN A 10 16.73 -29.50 20.09
C ASN A 10 18.25 -29.36 20.13
N PRO A 11 18.94 -29.06 19.01
CA PRO A 11 20.41 -28.96 18.95
C PRO A 11 21.00 -27.86 19.86
N LEU A 12 20.23 -26.88 20.32
CA LEU A 12 20.66 -25.85 21.28
C LEU A 12 21.00 -26.45 22.65
N PHE A 13 20.30 -27.49 23.08
CA PHE A 13 20.60 -28.17 24.36
C PHE A 13 21.80 -29.12 24.30
N ASN A 14 22.31 -29.36 23.09
CA ASN A 14 23.46 -30.24 22.87
C ASN A 14 24.77 -29.45 22.65
N SER A 15 24.73 -28.12 22.71
CA SER A 15 25.93 -27.28 22.58
C SER A 15 26.83 -27.43 23.81
N LYS A 16 28.16 -27.50 23.59
CA LYS A 16 29.15 -27.60 24.66
C LYS A 16 29.05 -26.49 25.70
N THR A 17 28.61 -25.31 25.26
CA THR A 17 28.38 -24.13 26.12
C THR A 17 27.21 -24.36 27.08
N PHE A 18 26.11 -24.91 26.61
CA PHE A 18 24.94 -25.20 27.45
C PHE A 18 25.24 -26.33 28.45
N GLN A 19 26.05 -27.35 28.04
CA GLN A 19 26.44 -28.44 28.92
C GLN A 19 27.49 -28.01 29.95
N SER A 20 28.35 -27.02 29.63
CA SER A 20 29.28 -26.45 30.60
C SER A 20 28.58 -25.61 31.65
N ASP A 21 27.57 -24.84 31.23
CA ASP A 21 26.75 -24.04 32.14
C ASP A 21 25.84 -24.92 33.03
N ALA A 22 25.33 -26.03 32.49
CA ALA A 22 24.53 -27.00 33.25
C ALA A 22 25.37 -27.86 34.21
N LYS A 23 26.70 -28.07 33.93
CA LYS A 23 27.65 -28.75 34.83
C LYS A 23 28.40 -27.81 35.76
N GLY A 24 28.38 -26.50 35.42
CA GLY A 24 28.98 -25.45 36.24
C GLY A 24 28.11 -25.11 37.43
N THR A 25 28.18 -25.94 38.40
CA THR A 25 27.95 -25.58 39.80
C THR A 25 26.59 -25.09 40.20
N VAL A 26 25.79 -25.98 40.65
CA VAL A 26 25.01 -25.71 41.86
C VAL A 26 25.97 -25.70 43.04
N GLY A 27 26.89 -24.77 43.10
CA GLY A 27 27.70 -24.40 44.22
C GLY A 27 26.96 -23.34 45.04
N PHE A 28 26.10 -23.75 45.91
CA PHE A 28 25.54 -22.91 46.93
C PHE A 28 26.71 -22.44 47.83
N GLY A 29 27.17 -21.20 47.64
CA GLY A 29 28.12 -20.66 48.57
C GLY A 29 29.01 -19.49 48.19
N SER A 30 28.76 -18.73 47.12
CA SER A 30 29.45 -17.44 46.96
C SER A 30 28.51 -16.24 47.10
N ALA A 31 28.89 -15.32 47.95
CA ALA A 31 28.12 -14.09 48.22
C ALA A 31 27.84 -13.24 47.00
N ALA A 32 28.63 -13.41 45.91
CA ALA A 32 28.46 -12.77 44.64
C ALA A 32 27.30 -13.39 43.81
N ALA A 33 27.05 -14.71 43.93
CA ALA A 33 25.92 -15.36 43.25
C ALA A 33 24.57 -14.99 43.94
N GLN A 34 24.61 -14.75 45.23
CA GLN A 34 23.42 -14.31 45.97
C GLN A 34 23.01 -12.86 45.65
N GLN A 35 23.96 -11.96 45.35
CA GLN A 35 23.65 -10.60 44.90
C GLN A 35 23.04 -10.52 43.52
N THR A 36 23.48 -11.38 42.58
CA THR A 36 22.89 -11.41 41.22
C THR A 36 21.52 -12.08 41.17
N VAL A 37 21.26 -13.06 42.04
CA VAL A 37 19.93 -13.70 42.14
C VAL A 37 18.94 -12.83 42.90
N GLN A 38 19.39 -11.98 43.83
CA GLN A 38 18.53 -11.05 44.58
C GLN A 38 18.07 -9.85 43.72
N GLN A 39 18.81 -9.51 42.62
CA GLN A 39 18.47 -8.37 41.78
C GLN A 39 17.32 -8.63 40.79
N ASN A 40 16.92 -9.91 40.59
CA ASN A 40 15.86 -10.28 39.67
C ASN A 40 14.68 -11.05 40.27
N GLN A 41 14.58 -11.08 41.63
CA GLN A 41 13.40 -11.65 42.27
C GLN A 41 12.31 -10.56 42.37
N TYR A 42 11.52 -10.42 41.32
CA TYR A 42 10.25 -9.70 41.48
C TYR A 42 9.43 -10.39 42.57
N SER A 43 8.91 -9.63 43.53
CA SER A 43 8.01 -10.17 44.54
C SER A 43 6.76 -10.74 43.85
N ALA A 44 6.09 -11.72 44.49
CA ALA A 44 4.88 -12.29 43.94
C ALA A 44 3.81 -11.20 43.62
N GLN A 45 3.79 -10.14 44.39
CA GLN A 45 2.95 -8.96 44.16
C GLN A 45 3.37 -8.19 42.89
N GLN A 46 4.66 -7.94 42.69
CA GLN A 46 5.17 -7.28 41.47
C GLN A 46 4.90 -8.09 40.22
N LEU A 47 5.03 -9.43 40.29
CA LEU A 47 4.64 -10.31 39.19
C LEU A 47 3.12 -10.23 38.93
N GLN A 48 2.31 -10.23 39.96
CA GLN A 48 0.85 -10.08 39.86
C GLN A 48 0.47 -8.71 39.27
N ASP A 49 1.14 -7.64 39.66
CA ASP A 49 0.94 -6.30 39.11
C ASP A 49 1.37 -6.22 37.64
N MET A 50 2.47 -6.90 37.27
CA MET A 50 2.88 -7.03 35.85
C MET A 50 1.88 -7.82 35.03
N TYR A 51 1.28 -8.89 35.56
CA TYR A 51 0.23 -9.65 34.88
C TYR A 51 -1.09 -8.85 34.77
N ASN A 52 -1.37 -7.99 35.71
CA ASN A 52 -2.57 -7.14 35.71
C ASN A 52 -2.40 -5.85 34.89
N GLN A 53 -1.18 -5.54 34.41
CA GLN A 53 -0.98 -4.41 33.51
C GLN A 53 -1.71 -4.66 32.18
N PRO A 54 -2.39 -3.64 31.61
CA PRO A 54 -2.98 -3.78 30.30
C PRO A 54 -1.89 -4.16 29.30
N SER A 55 -2.20 -5.08 28.39
CA SER A 55 -1.28 -5.50 27.33
C SER A 55 -0.75 -4.28 26.56
N ALA A 56 0.54 -4.28 26.25
CA ALA A 56 1.18 -3.19 25.51
C ALA A 56 0.39 -2.86 24.23
N GLY A 57 -0.05 -1.61 24.14
CA GLY A 57 -0.82 -1.14 23.00
C GLY A 57 0.03 -1.05 21.71
N PRO A 58 -0.60 -0.84 20.54
CA PRO A 58 0.10 -0.72 19.25
C PRO A 58 1.24 0.31 19.24
N LEU A 59 1.04 1.44 19.94
CA LEU A 59 2.06 2.50 20.08
C LEU A 59 3.32 2.03 20.82
N GLN A 60 3.17 1.11 21.78
CA GLN A 60 4.29 0.58 22.57
C GLN A 60 4.99 -0.58 21.84
N THR A 61 4.25 -1.31 20.98
CA THR A 61 4.77 -2.46 20.23
C THR A 61 5.27 -2.10 18.84
N GLY A 62 5.12 -0.85 18.38
CA GLY A 62 5.49 -0.41 17.03
C GLY A 62 4.69 -1.12 15.92
N ARG A 63 3.50 -1.65 16.25
CA ARG A 63 2.62 -2.34 15.29
C ARG A 63 1.74 -1.33 14.55
N MET A 64 1.53 -1.62 13.28
CA MET A 64 0.66 -0.84 12.40
C MET A 64 -0.80 -0.87 12.87
N THR A 65 -1.45 0.29 12.81
CA THR A 65 -2.90 0.43 13.01
C THR A 65 -3.58 0.93 11.74
N VAL A 66 -4.90 0.77 11.65
CA VAL A 66 -5.69 1.37 10.55
C VAL A 66 -5.54 2.89 10.54
N ASN A 67 -5.47 3.53 11.71
CA ASN A 67 -5.31 4.97 11.82
C ASN A 67 -3.96 5.45 11.23
N ASP A 68 -2.89 4.66 11.37
CA ASP A 68 -1.59 4.98 10.76
C ASP A 68 -1.70 4.99 9.23
N VAL A 69 -2.41 4.02 8.65
CA VAL A 69 -2.65 3.97 7.20
C VAL A 69 -3.47 5.17 6.75
N VAL A 70 -4.56 5.47 7.45
CA VAL A 70 -5.42 6.62 7.13
C VAL A 70 -4.62 7.92 7.19
N ALA A 71 -3.85 8.15 8.25
CA ALA A 71 -3.03 9.36 8.39
C ALA A 71 -2.00 9.49 7.26
N LYS A 72 -1.27 8.41 6.93
CA LYS A 72 -0.27 8.41 5.87
C LYS A 72 -0.90 8.54 4.48
N THR A 73 -2.10 7.99 4.26
CA THR A 73 -2.87 8.16 3.02
C THR A 73 -3.35 9.61 2.86
N ILE A 74 -3.84 10.24 3.92
CA ILE A 74 -4.22 11.66 3.91
C ILE A 74 -3.00 12.55 3.57
N ILE A 75 -1.83 12.25 4.14
CA ILE A 75 -0.59 12.96 3.81
C ILE A 75 -0.27 12.79 2.32
N CYS A 76 -0.32 11.59 1.77
CA CYS A 76 -0.08 11.34 0.35
C CYS A 76 -1.08 12.12 -0.53
N PHE A 77 -2.37 12.11 -0.20
CA PHE A 77 -3.39 12.84 -0.97
C PHE A 77 -3.20 14.37 -0.87
N ALA A 78 -2.85 14.89 0.31
CA ALA A 78 -2.51 16.30 0.46
C ALA A 78 -1.32 16.69 -0.43
N LEU A 79 -0.29 15.87 -0.50
CA LEU A 79 0.87 16.08 -1.36
C LEU A 79 0.52 15.97 -2.85
N VAL A 80 -0.36 15.05 -3.23
CA VAL A 80 -0.91 14.97 -4.60
C VAL A 80 -1.66 16.26 -4.95
N ILE A 81 -2.50 16.78 -4.05
CA ILE A 81 -3.23 18.04 -4.28
C ILE A 81 -2.28 19.24 -4.42
N VAL A 82 -1.27 19.35 -3.55
CA VAL A 82 -0.25 20.40 -3.63
C VAL A 82 0.53 20.29 -4.94
N GLY A 83 0.97 19.07 -5.30
CA GLY A 83 1.62 18.80 -6.58
C GLY A 83 0.72 19.16 -7.77
N ALA A 84 -0.58 18.83 -7.69
CA ALA A 84 -1.54 19.15 -8.75
C ALA A 84 -1.73 20.64 -8.93
N ALA A 85 -1.73 21.42 -7.85
CA ALA A 85 -1.77 22.90 -7.95
C ALA A 85 -0.52 23.46 -8.68
N VAL A 86 0.65 22.86 -8.45
CA VAL A 86 1.88 23.24 -9.16
C VAL A 86 1.82 22.84 -10.63
N GLY A 87 1.42 21.59 -10.93
CA GLY A 87 1.31 21.08 -12.30
C GLY A 87 0.27 21.82 -13.15
N TRP A 88 -0.80 22.29 -12.51
CA TRP A 88 -1.82 23.13 -13.16
C TRP A 88 -1.27 24.47 -13.62
N GLN A 89 -0.40 25.10 -12.80
CA GLN A 89 0.24 26.38 -13.14
C GLN A 89 1.40 26.21 -14.13
N LEU A 90 2.05 25.06 -14.14
CA LEU A 90 3.26 24.77 -14.91
C LEU A 90 3.05 23.51 -15.79
N PRO A 91 2.24 23.58 -16.85
CA PRO A 91 1.93 22.40 -17.69
C PRO A 91 3.16 21.73 -18.30
N GLY A 92 4.23 22.47 -18.53
CA GLY A 92 5.50 21.94 -19.06
C GLY A 92 6.16 20.89 -18.16
N LEU A 93 5.80 20.82 -16.87
CA LEU A 93 6.30 19.82 -15.94
C LEU A 93 5.54 18.49 -16.02
N MET A 94 4.44 18.40 -16.76
CA MET A 94 3.59 17.19 -16.85
C MET A 94 4.39 15.95 -17.29
N LEU A 95 5.11 16.03 -18.41
CA LEU A 95 5.88 14.89 -18.95
C LEU A 95 7.07 14.49 -18.05
N PRO A 96 7.93 15.43 -17.59
CA PRO A 96 8.96 15.09 -16.62
C PRO A 96 8.39 14.45 -15.34
N ALA A 97 7.30 14.99 -14.82
CA ALA A 97 6.65 14.47 -13.62
C ALA A 97 6.06 13.06 -13.82
N ALA A 98 5.46 12.80 -14.99
CA ALA A 98 4.98 11.46 -15.35
C ALA A 98 6.12 10.42 -15.38
N ILE A 99 7.27 10.78 -15.96
CA ILE A 99 8.45 9.89 -16.02
C ILE A 99 9.00 9.65 -14.61
N ILE A 100 9.15 10.71 -13.81
CA ILE A 100 9.63 10.60 -12.42
C ILE A 100 8.65 9.77 -11.59
N GLY A 101 7.35 10.02 -11.70
CA GLY A 101 6.30 9.26 -11.03
C GLY A 101 6.34 7.78 -11.39
N LEU A 102 6.45 7.46 -12.68
CA LEU A 102 6.59 6.09 -13.16
C LEU A 102 7.81 5.39 -12.56
N VAL A 103 8.98 6.03 -12.60
CA VAL A 103 10.23 5.46 -12.04
C VAL A 103 10.09 5.26 -10.52
N LEU A 104 9.60 6.26 -9.79
CA LEU A 104 9.38 6.15 -8.35
C LEU A 104 8.33 5.09 -8.01
N GLY A 105 7.27 4.99 -8.79
CA GLY A 105 6.24 3.96 -8.66
C GLY A 105 6.82 2.55 -8.81
N LEU A 106 7.62 2.31 -9.85
CA LEU A 106 8.31 1.05 -10.07
C LEU A 106 9.30 0.75 -8.94
N VAL A 107 10.14 1.71 -8.55
CA VAL A 107 11.10 1.53 -7.46
C VAL A 107 10.38 1.16 -6.15
N ASN A 108 9.30 1.86 -5.78
CA ASN A 108 8.52 1.55 -4.58
C ASN A 108 7.86 0.17 -4.65
N SER A 109 7.38 -0.25 -5.83
CA SER A 109 6.72 -1.54 -6.03
C SER A 109 7.67 -2.72 -5.89
N PHE A 110 8.92 -2.60 -6.37
CA PHE A 110 9.92 -3.67 -6.33
C PHE A 110 10.81 -3.66 -5.08
N LYS A 111 10.84 -2.55 -4.35
CA LYS A 111 11.66 -2.44 -3.14
C LYS A 111 11.07 -3.27 -2.00
N ARG A 112 11.92 -4.11 -1.38
CA ARG A 112 11.51 -4.95 -0.23
C ARG A 112 11.15 -4.13 1.00
N GLU A 113 11.97 -3.12 1.31
CA GLU A 113 11.75 -2.22 2.44
C GLU A 113 11.08 -0.94 1.98
N VAL A 114 10.00 -0.56 2.66
CA VAL A 114 9.27 0.66 2.37
C VAL A 114 10.11 1.87 2.77
N SER A 115 10.23 2.83 1.85
CA SER A 115 10.87 4.11 2.12
C SER A 115 9.81 5.22 2.12
N PRO A 116 9.51 5.82 3.27
CA PRO A 116 8.55 6.93 3.35
C PRO A 116 8.90 8.08 2.40
N VAL A 117 10.20 8.37 2.27
CA VAL A 117 10.69 9.45 1.38
C VAL A 117 10.33 9.18 -0.08
N LEU A 118 10.50 7.95 -0.57
CA LEU A 118 10.16 7.60 -1.95
C LEU A 118 8.64 7.65 -2.19
N VAL A 119 7.83 7.31 -1.20
CA VAL A 119 6.36 7.40 -1.28
C VAL A 119 5.93 8.87 -1.35
N VAL A 120 6.51 9.73 -0.53
CA VAL A 120 6.27 11.18 -0.54
C VAL A 120 6.66 11.80 -1.88
N LEU A 121 7.85 11.47 -2.40
CA LEU A 121 8.32 11.96 -3.70
C LEU A 121 7.42 11.48 -4.84
N TYR A 122 6.96 10.22 -4.77
CA TYR A 122 5.98 9.69 -5.71
C TYR A 122 4.68 10.49 -5.69
N ALA A 123 4.11 10.73 -4.50
CA ALA A 123 2.86 11.48 -4.36
C ALA A 123 2.97 12.91 -4.93
N ILE A 124 4.10 13.59 -4.73
CA ILE A 124 4.35 14.92 -5.31
C ILE A 124 4.46 14.83 -6.84
N ALA A 125 5.26 13.89 -7.37
CA ALA A 125 5.46 13.74 -8.81
C ALA A 125 4.14 13.41 -9.53
N GLU A 126 3.36 12.45 -9.00
CA GLU A 126 2.04 12.13 -9.54
C GLU A 126 1.08 13.30 -9.44
N GLY A 127 1.14 14.07 -8.34
CA GLY A 127 0.36 15.29 -8.21
C GLY A 127 0.65 16.28 -9.33
N VAL A 128 1.91 16.58 -9.61
CA VAL A 128 2.34 17.48 -10.70
C VAL A 128 1.86 16.95 -12.06
N PHE A 129 1.99 15.65 -12.31
CA PHE A 129 1.44 15.02 -13.52
C PHE A 129 -0.07 15.20 -13.61
N LEU A 130 -0.82 14.87 -12.54
CA LEU A 130 -2.28 15.01 -12.52
C LEU A 130 -2.72 16.46 -12.70
N GLY A 131 -2.02 17.42 -12.12
CA GLY A 131 -2.31 18.84 -12.31
C GLY A 131 -2.16 19.29 -13.76
N GLY A 132 -1.07 18.88 -14.42
CA GLY A 132 -0.83 19.20 -15.82
C GLY A 132 -1.89 18.59 -16.75
N ILE A 133 -2.20 17.31 -16.59
CA ILE A 133 -3.22 16.64 -17.41
C ILE A 133 -4.61 17.19 -17.13
N SER A 134 -4.96 17.49 -15.88
CA SER A 134 -6.23 18.06 -15.48
C SER A 134 -6.42 19.45 -16.07
N GLY A 135 -5.40 20.32 -16.00
CA GLY A 135 -5.44 21.66 -16.61
C GLY A 135 -5.65 21.60 -18.12
N MET A 136 -5.00 20.68 -18.81
CA MET A 136 -5.21 20.44 -20.25
C MET A 136 -6.66 20.05 -20.56
N PHE A 137 -7.22 19.10 -19.82
CA PHE A 137 -8.61 18.67 -20.05
C PHE A 137 -9.63 19.72 -19.64
N GLU A 138 -9.37 20.50 -18.59
CA GLU A 138 -10.27 21.57 -18.15
C GLU A 138 -10.38 22.69 -19.18
N THR A 139 -9.29 22.99 -19.91
CA THR A 139 -9.31 23.98 -20.99
C THR A 139 -10.09 23.49 -22.21
N MET A 140 -10.09 22.19 -22.50
CA MET A 140 -10.85 21.59 -23.60
C MET A 140 -12.33 21.35 -23.23
N TYR A 141 -12.56 20.95 -22.00
CA TYR A 141 -13.88 20.54 -21.49
C TYR A 141 -14.14 21.15 -20.10
N PRO A 142 -14.58 22.41 -20.01
CA PRO A 142 -14.79 23.11 -18.74
C PRO A 142 -15.65 22.32 -17.75
N GLY A 143 -15.21 22.21 -16.49
CA GLY A 143 -15.88 21.48 -15.41
C GLY A 143 -15.65 19.96 -15.39
N ILE A 144 -14.83 19.41 -16.30
CA ILE A 144 -14.56 17.97 -16.36
C ILE A 144 -13.77 17.48 -15.14
N VAL A 145 -12.84 18.30 -14.63
CA VAL A 145 -11.98 17.95 -13.50
C VAL A 145 -12.79 17.76 -12.23
N VAL A 146 -13.73 18.69 -11.97
CA VAL A 146 -14.62 18.59 -10.79
C VAL A 146 -15.46 17.31 -10.88
N GLN A 147 -16.00 16.98 -12.05
CA GLN A 147 -16.78 15.76 -12.25
C GLN A 147 -15.91 14.50 -12.04
N ALA A 148 -14.69 14.47 -12.58
CA ALA A 148 -13.77 13.36 -12.41
C ALA A 148 -13.39 13.16 -10.93
N VAL A 149 -13.08 14.24 -10.20
CA VAL A 149 -12.77 14.19 -8.76
C VAL A 149 -13.95 13.64 -7.97
N LEU A 150 -15.16 14.19 -8.17
CA LEU A 150 -16.35 13.73 -7.46
C LEU A 150 -16.67 12.26 -7.77
N ALA A 151 -16.56 11.85 -9.03
CA ALA A 151 -16.77 10.45 -9.42
C ALA A 151 -15.75 9.52 -8.78
N THR A 152 -14.47 9.91 -8.78
CA THR A 152 -13.38 9.12 -8.16
C THR A 152 -13.62 8.93 -6.67
N PHE A 153 -13.92 10.00 -5.93
CA PHE A 153 -14.22 9.90 -4.50
C PHE A 153 -15.53 9.15 -4.22
N SER A 154 -16.52 9.23 -5.11
CA SER A 154 -17.76 8.45 -4.99
C SER A 154 -17.49 6.95 -5.11
N VAL A 155 -16.71 6.53 -6.12
CA VAL A 155 -16.30 5.12 -6.28
C VAL A 155 -15.52 4.65 -5.06
N PHE A 156 -14.58 5.44 -4.59
CA PHE A 156 -13.80 5.12 -3.37
C PHE A 156 -14.70 4.95 -2.15
N ALA A 157 -15.59 5.91 -1.88
CA ALA A 157 -16.49 5.88 -0.73
C ALA A 157 -17.45 4.68 -0.77
N VAL A 158 -18.05 4.42 -1.93
CA VAL A 158 -18.94 3.28 -2.12
C VAL A 158 -18.17 1.96 -1.92
N THR A 159 -16.98 1.84 -2.49
CA THR A 159 -16.13 0.64 -2.34
C THR A 159 -15.76 0.42 -0.88
N LEU A 160 -15.39 1.49 -0.15
CA LEU A 160 -15.06 1.41 1.27
C LEU A 160 -16.26 0.98 2.12
N VAL A 161 -17.46 1.54 1.87
CA VAL A 161 -18.69 1.16 2.57
C VAL A 161 -19.04 -0.31 2.30
N LEU A 162 -18.97 -0.74 1.04
CA LEU A 162 -19.22 -2.12 0.64
C LEU A 162 -18.20 -3.08 1.28
N TYR A 163 -16.92 -2.72 1.31
CA TYR A 163 -15.89 -3.49 1.97
C TYR A 163 -16.15 -3.63 3.48
N ARG A 164 -16.48 -2.52 4.17
CA ARG A 164 -16.81 -2.53 5.60
C ARG A 164 -18.05 -3.36 5.94
N SER A 165 -19.01 -3.50 5.01
CA SER A 165 -20.19 -4.35 5.21
C SER A 165 -19.86 -5.85 5.30
N GLY A 166 -18.62 -6.24 4.98
CA GLY A 166 -18.14 -7.62 5.00
C GLY A 166 -18.65 -8.51 3.85
N LYS A 167 -19.55 -7.98 3.00
CA LYS A 167 -20.15 -8.73 1.88
C LYS A 167 -19.20 -8.84 0.67
N TYR A 168 -18.33 -7.85 0.50
CA TYR A 168 -17.41 -7.75 -0.64
C TYR A 168 -15.97 -7.86 -0.15
N ARG A 169 -15.45 -9.07 -0.19
CA ARG A 169 -14.06 -9.39 0.17
C ARG A 169 -13.34 -10.04 -1.00
N ALA A 170 -12.03 -9.87 -1.03
CA ALA A 170 -11.18 -10.54 -2.01
C ALA A 170 -11.30 -12.07 -1.87
N THR A 171 -11.61 -12.75 -2.97
CA THR A 171 -11.63 -14.21 -3.01
C THR A 171 -10.55 -14.74 -3.95
N PRO A 172 -9.98 -15.93 -3.71
CA PRO A 172 -8.92 -16.48 -4.57
C PRO A 172 -9.31 -16.58 -6.06
N ARG A 173 -10.59 -16.86 -6.35
CA ARG A 173 -11.11 -16.92 -7.72
C ARG A 173 -11.15 -15.54 -8.37
N MET A 174 -11.67 -14.54 -7.65
CA MET A 174 -11.73 -13.17 -8.15
C MET A 174 -10.31 -12.59 -8.31
N ASN A 175 -9.39 -12.88 -7.39
CA ASN A 175 -8.00 -12.45 -7.49
C ASN A 175 -7.35 -13.00 -8.77
N LYS A 176 -7.58 -14.28 -9.10
CA LYS A 176 -7.06 -14.88 -10.33
C LYS A 176 -7.65 -14.22 -11.58
N MET A 177 -8.97 -13.98 -11.60
CA MET A 177 -9.63 -13.29 -12.72
C MET A 177 -9.10 -11.86 -12.87
N PHE A 178 -8.97 -11.14 -11.76
CA PHE A 178 -8.41 -9.80 -11.73
C PHE A 178 -6.98 -9.75 -12.28
N MET A 179 -6.12 -10.67 -11.85
CA MET A 179 -4.73 -10.72 -12.34
C MET A 179 -4.65 -10.96 -13.85
N ILE A 180 -5.50 -11.85 -14.39
CA ILE A 180 -5.56 -12.11 -15.84
C ILE A 180 -6.06 -10.87 -16.58
N ALA A 181 -7.15 -10.26 -16.11
CA ALA A 181 -7.73 -9.07 -16.72
C ALA A 181 -6.79 -7.85 -16.64
N MET A 182 -6.10 -7.68 -15.50
CA MET A 182 -5.10 -6.63 -15.29
C MET A 182 -3.90 -6.80 -16.23
N LEU A 183 -3.41 -8.02 -16.38
CA LEU A 183 -2.33 -8.31 -17.32
C LEU A 183 -2.75 -8.02 -18.79
N GLY A 184 -3.95 -8.44 -19.18
CA GLY A 184 -4.52 -8.13 -20.48
C GLY A 184 -4.66 -6.62 -20.71
N TYR A 185 -5.17 -5.90 -19.72
CA TYR A 185 -5.28 -4.45 -19.75
C TYR A 185 -3.92 -3.76 -19.87
N LEU A 186 -2.90 -4.23 -19.14
CA LEU A 186 -1.54 -3.71 -19.20
C LEU A 186 -0.92 -3.92 -20.58
N VAL A 187 -1.02 -5.13 -21.13
CA VAL A 187 -0.52 -5.44 -22.48
C VAL A 187 -1.22 -4.59 -23.53
N PHE A 188 -2.54 -4.47 -23.49
CA PHE A 188 -3.30 -3.62 -24.39
C PHE A 188 -2.88 -2.14 -24.27
N SER A 189 -2.71 -1.64 -23.03
CA SER A 189 -2.29 -0.24 -22.80
C SER A 189 -0.87 0.02 -23.32
N LEU A 190 0.05 -0.95 -23.16
CA LEU A 190 1.40 -0.85 -23.68
C LEU A 190 1.43 -0.88 -25.21
N LEU A 191 0.65 -1.77 -25.84
CA LEU A 191 0.50 -1.81 -27.28
C LEU A 191 -0.06 -0.50 -27.83
N ASN A 192 -1.12 0.03 -27.22
CA ASN A 192 -1.67 1.32 -27.59
C ASN A 192 -0.63 2.44 -27.50
N PHE A 193 0.15 2.47 -26.41
CA PHE A 193 1.22 3.46 -26.23
C PHE A 193 2.28 3.37 -27.32
N VAL A 194 2.74 2.16 -27.65
CA VAL A 194 3.71 1.94 -28.72
C VAL A 194 3.17 2.36 -30.09
N LEU A 195 1.90 2.02 -30.40
CA LEU A 195 1.25 2.42 -31.65
C LEU A 195 1.09 3.94 -31.77
N MET A 196 0.81 4.63 -30.67
CA MET A 196 0.78 6.10 -30.64
C MET A 196 2.17 6.70 -30.86
N LEU A 197 3.23 6.14 -30.26
CA LEU A 197 4.61 6.61 -30.45
C LEU A 197 5.10 6.44 -31.89
N THR A 198 4.66 5.35 -32.57
CA THR A 198 5.04 5.08 -33.97
C THR A 198 4.18 5.85 -34.99
N GLY A 199 3.17 6.58 -34.55
CA GLY A 199 2.20 7.25 -35.44
C GLY A 199 1.30 6.29 -36.19
N ALA A 200 1.22 5.01 -35.79
CA ALA A 200 0.36 4.02 -36.43
C ALA A 200 -1.12 4.21 -36.11
N VAL A 201 -1.42 4.96 -35.02
CA VAL A 201 -2.78 5.31 -34.61
C VAL A 201 -2.81 6.79 -34.24
N ASP A 202 -3.75 7.51 -34.86
CA ASP A 202 -3.97 8.93 -34.63
C ASP A 202 -4.91 9.19 -33.45
N GLY A 203 -4.90 10.45 -32.96
CA GLY A 203 -5.78 10.92 -31.89
C GLY A 203 -5.16 10.83 -30.50
N MET A 204 -5.78 11.56 -29.56
CA MET A 204 -5.26 11.74 -28.19
C MET A 204 -5.21 10.43 -27.38
N PHE A 205 -6.09 9.47 -27.68
CA PHE A 205 -6.22 8.21 -26.95
C PHE A 205 -5.86 6.98 -27.79
N GLY A 206 -5.51 7.15 -29.08
CA GLY A 206 -5.19 6.03 -29.98
C GLY A 206 -6.35 5.04 -30.10
N LEU A 207 -6.07 3.74 -29.87
CA LEU A 207 -7.08 2.67 -29.87
C LEU A 207 -8.13 2.80 -28.76
N ARG A 208 -7.88 3.67 -27.79
CA ARG A 208 -8.75 3.89 -26.61
C ARG A 208 -9.69 5.07 -26.83
N SER A 209 -10.10 5.34 -28.07
CA SER A 209 -11.06 6.38 -28.49
C SER A 209 -12.43 5.77 -28.81
N GLY A 210 -13.45 6.63 -28.90
CA GLY A 210 -14.82 6.25 -29.22
C GLY A 210 -15.40 5.16 -28.30
N TRP A 211 -16.34 4.37 -28.79
CA TRP A 211 -17.03 3.35 -27.99
C TRP A 211 -16.10 2.25 -27.44
N ILE A 212 -15.01 1.90 -28.16
CA ILE A 212 -13.99 0.96 -27.68
C ILE A 212 -13.28 1.56 -26.45
N GLY A 213 -12.93 2.85 -26.53
CA GLY A 213 -12.35 3.59 -25.41
C GLY A 213 -13.24 3.61 -24.18
N LEU A 214 -14.56 3.77 -24.37
CA LEU A 214 -15.53 3.70 -23.28
C LEU A 214 -15.61 2.30 -22.66
N ALA A 215 -15.66 1.25 -23.48
CA ALA A 215 -15.70 -0.14 -23.01
C ALA A 215 -14.44 -0.51 -22.21
N VAL A 216 -13.26 -0.16 -22.75
CA VAL A 216 -11.97 -0.37 -22.05
C VAL A 216 -11.87 0.50 -20.79
N GLY A 217 -12.38 1.72 -20.84
CA GLY A 217 -12.44 2.60 -19.68
C GLY A 217 -13.33 2.04 -18.56
N ALA A 218 -14.53 1.58 -18.90
CA ALA A 218 -15.43 0.93 -17.95
C ALA A 218 -14.78 -0.31 -17.31
N LEU A 219 -14.11 -1.14 -18.11
CA LEU A 219 -13.33 -2.27 -17.59
C LEU A 219 -12.23 -1.79 -16.64
N ALA A 220 -11.49 -0.74 -17.00
CA ALA A 220 -10.42 -0.20 -16.16
C ALA A 220 -10.95 0.34 -14.82
N VAL A 221 -12.10 1.02 -14.81
CA VAL A 221 -12.75 1.48 -13.58
C VAL A 221 -13.18 0.30 -12.70
N LEU A 222 -13.72 -0.78 -13.29
CA LEU A 222 -14.05 -2.00 -12.55
C LEU A 222 -12.79 -2.66 -11.96
N LEU A 223 -11.69 -2.72 -12.72
CA LEU A 223 -10.41 -3.23 -12.25
C LEU A 223 -9.84 -2.35 -11.13
N ALA A 224 -9.86 -1.03 -11.25
CA ALA A 224 -9.42 -0.10 -10.22
C ALA A 224 -10.28 -0.22 -8.94
N THR A 225 -11.59 -0.38 -9.08
CA THR A 225 -12.51 -0.62 -7.97
C THR A 225 -12.17 -1.91 -7.23
N TYR A 226 -11.86 -2.99 -7.96
CA TYR A 226 -11.43 -4.23 -7.33
C TYR A 226 -10.03 -4.12 -6.71
N SER A 227 -9.13 -3.34 -7.32
CA SER A 227 -7.83 -3.01 -6.72
C SER A 227 -7.98 -2.32 -5.36
N LEU A 228 -8.95 -1.39 -5.20
CA LEU A 228 -9.28 -0.80 -3.89
C LEU A 228 -9.70 -1.86 -2.87
N VAL A 229 -10.49 -2.86 -3.27
CA VAL A 229 -10.86 -3.97 -2.38
C VAL A 229 -9.63 -4.76 -1.93
N LEU A 230 -8.67 -4.99 -2.84
CA LEU A 230 -7.39 -5.64 -2.52
C LEU A 230 -6.55 -4.78 -1.57
N ASP A 231 -6.47 -3.47 -1.82
CA ASP A 231 -5.74 -2.53 -0.96
C ASP A 231 -6.31 -2.53 0.47
N PHE A 232 -7.65 -2.49 0.62
CA PHE A 232 -8.30 -2.58 1.93
C PHE A 232 -8.08 -3.94 2.61
N THR A 233 -8.09 -5.03 1.83
CA THR A 233 -7.80 -6.37 2.34
C THR A 233 -6.37 -6.44 2.87
N GLN A 234 -5.41 -5.91 2.11
CA GLN A 234 -4.00 -5.85 2.53
C GLN A 234 -3.82 -5.03 3.83
N VAL A 235 -4.53 -3.90 3.97
CA VAL A 235 -4.51 -3.11 5.21
C VAL A 235 -5.02 -3.94 6.38
N GLN A 236 -6.16 -4.61 6.22
CA GLN A 236 -6.75 -5.42 7.28
C GLN A 236 -5.83 -6.57 7.68
N GLU A 237 -5.35 -7.35 6.72
CA GLU A 237 -4.43 -8.48 6.96
C GLU A 237 -3.13 -8.02 7.63
N ALA A 238 -2.56 -6.89 7.20
CA ALA A 238 -1.35 -6.36 7.80
C ALA A 238 -1.55 -5.95 9.27
N VAL A 239 -2.70 -5.34 9.60
CA VAL A 239 -3.04 -4.99 10.99
C VAL A 239 -3.28 -6.25 11.83
N GLU A 240 -4.03 -7.22 11.32
CA GLU A 240 -4.32 -8.49 12.01
C GLU A 240 -3.05 -9.30 12.30
N HIS A 241 -2.09 -9.31 11.37
CA HIS A 241 -0.80 -10.00 11.54
C HIS A 241 0.25 -9.15 12.30
N GLY A 242 -0.12 -7.96 12.77
CA GLY A 242 0.78 -7.12 13.57
C GLY A 242 2.00 -6.62 12.80
N ALA A 243 1.83 -6.27 11.53
CA ALA A 243 2.89 -5.72 10.69
C ALA A 243 3.53 -4.47 11.36
N PRO A 244 4.81 -4.19 11.11
CA PRO A 244 5.47 -3.01 11.68
C PRO A 244 4.85 -1.71 11.15
N GLU A 245 4.86 -0.65 11.96
CA GLU A 245 4.24 0.65 11.64
C GLU A 245 4.69 1.22 10.29
N LYS A 246 5.95 0.99 9.89
CA LYS A 246 6.49 1.42 8.59
C LYS A 246 5.70 0.85 7.41
N PHE A 247 5.06 -0.31 7.56
CA PHE A 247 4.29 -0.95 6.50
C PHE A 247 3.05 -0.11 6.10
N ALA A 248 2.56 0.76 7.00
CA ALA A 248 1.46 1.68 6.69
C ALA A 248 1.78 2.61 5.51
N TRP A 249 3.05 2.96 5.28
CA TRP A 249 3.46 3.72 4.09
C TRP A 249 3.28 2.92 2.79
N ARG A 250 3.47 1.60 2.85
CA ARG A 250 3.22 0.72 1.69
C ARG A 250 1.74 0.66 1.35
N CYS A 251 0.89 0.55 2.36
CA CYS A 251 -0.55 0.58 2.18
C CYS A 251 -1.02 1.94 1.64
N ALA A 252 -0.49 3.05 2.19
CA ALA A 252 -0.80 4.39 1.69
C ALA A 252 -0.33 4.60 0.24
N PHE A 253 0.83 4.07 -0.13
CA PHE A 253 1.33 4.07 -1.51
C PHE A 253 0.37 3.31 -2.45
N GLY A 254 -0.03 2.08 -2.11
CA GLY A 254 -0.97 1.28 -2.91
C GLY A 254 -2.28 2.02 -3.14
N LEU A 255 -2.91 2.53 -2.07
CA LEU A 255 -4.13 3.34 -2.15
C LEU A 255 -3.95 4.58 -3.04
N THR A 256 -2.80 5.26 -2.95
CA THR A 256 -2.51 6.44 -3.77
C THR A 256 -2.40 6.07 -5.25
N VAL A 257 -1.66 5.00 -5.59
CA VAL A 257 -1.54 4.50 -6.97
C VAL A 257 -2.91 4.16 -7.55
N THR A 258 -3.72 3.41 -6.82
CA THR A 258 -5.05 3.00 -7.27
C THR A 258 -5.98 4.20 -7.48
N MET A 259 -5.95 5.18 -6.57
CA MET A 259 -6.78 6.39 -6.71
C MET A 259 -6.35 7.29 -7.87
N VAL A 260 -5.04 7.46 -8.08
CA VAL A 260 -4.48 8.18 -9.24
C VAL A 260 -4.91 7.51 -10.54
N TRP A 261 -4.76 6.20 -10.63
CA TRP A 261 -5.20 5.44 -11.80
C TRP A 261 -6.71 5.58 -12.04
N LEU A 262 -7.54 5.40 -11.02
CA LEU A 262 -8.99 5.54 -11.11
C LEU A 262 -9.39 6.94 -11.60
N TYR A 263 -8.75 7.99 -11.08
CA TYR A 263 -8.98 9.36 -11.51
C TYR A 263 -8.68 9.56 -13.00
N VAL A 264 -7.52 9.12 -13.47
CA VAL A 264 -7.11 9.26 -14.87
C VAL A 264 -8.06 8.51 -15.80
N GLU A 265 -8.52 7.31 -15.42
CA GLU A 265 -9.48 6.54 -16.21
C GLU A 265 -10.85 7.21 -16.30
N ILE A 266 -11.34 7.73 -15.17
CA ILE A 266 -12.61 8.47 -15.14
C ILE A 266 -12.50 9.76 -15.97
N LEU A 267 -11.41 10.52 -15.81
CA LEU A 267 -11.15 11.73 -16.59
C LEU A 267 -11.16 11.43 -18.09
N ARG A 268 -10.52 10.32 -18.50
CA ARG A 268 -10.51 9.88 -19.91
C ARG A 268 -11.90 9.50 -20.41
N ILE A 269 -12.67 8.73 -19.64
CA ILE A 269 -14.06 8.37 -20.01
C ILE A 269 -14.90 9.61 -20.23
N LEU A 270 -14.81 10.57 -19.30
CA LEU A 270 -15.55 11.83 -19.40
C LEU A 270 -15.11 12.65 -20.63
N ALA A 271 -13.81 12.64 -20.94
CA ALA A 271 -13.30 13.33 -22.13
C ALA A 271 -13.79 12.69 -23.43
N ILE A 272 -13.84 11.35 -23.51
CA ILE A 272 -14.39 10.65 -24.69
C ILE A 272 -15.89 10.99 -24.86
N LEU A 273 -16.68 10.93 -23.77
CA LEU A 273 -18.10 11.24 -23.79
C LEU A 273 -18.41 12.68 -24.22
N ARG A 274 -17.53 13.64 -23.91
CA ARG A 274 -17.69 15.05 -24.29
C ARG A 274 -17.07 15.37 -25.66
N GLY A 275 -16.15 14.55 -26.14
CA GLY A 275 -15.52 14.74 -27.44
C GLY A 275 -16.29 14.14 -28.60
N ASP A 276 -17.30 13.30 -28.33
CA ASP A 276 -18.19 12.72 -29.34
C ASP A 276 -19.46 13.61 -29.59
N ASP A 277 -19.63 14.71 -28.83
CA ASP A 277 -20.65 15.73 -29.04
C ASP A 277 -20.10 16.89 -29.88
#